data_4b3e51a0ce8c0f1dee6ca9931821550b
#
_entry.id   4b3e51a0ce8c0f1dee6ca9931821550b
#
_cell.length_a   1.000
_cell.length_b   1.000
_cell.length_c   1.000
_cell.angle_alpha   90.00
_cell.angle_beta   90.00
_cell.angle_gamma   90.00
#
_symmetry.space_group_name_H-M   'P 1'
#
loop_
_entity.id
_entity.type
_entity.pdbx_description
1 polymer ?
#
loop_
_entity_poly.entity_id
_entity_poly.type
_entity_poly.pdbx_seq_one_letter_code
_entity_poly.pdbx_strand_id
1 'polypeptide(L)'
;MLRPLLLTTALCMTALAAHAQGDAPKVDGEIRKVDTSTGKLTIRHAEIPNLQMGGMTMVFKAAPEILARAREGEKISFTADRVDGALTVTSLEEKR
;
A
#
# COMPACT_ATOMS: atom_id res chain seq x y z
N MET A 1 -38.83 -39.86 6.49
CA MET A 1 -38.47 -39.43 6.46
C MET A 1 -37.49 -38.60 6.32
N LEU A 2 -37.26 -38.22 6.35
CA LEU A 2 -36.58 -37.61 6.23
C LEU A 2 -35.70 -36.88 6.23
N ARG A 3 -35.27 -36.45 6.15
CA ARG A 3 -34.53 -35.84 6.16
C ARG A 3 -33.62 -35.14 6.09
N PRO A 4 -33.24 -34.82 6.00
CA PRO A 4 -32.50 -34.19 6.02
C PRO A 4 -31.61 -33.43 6.00
N LEU A 5 -31.32 -33.10 5.96
CA LEU A 5 -30.66 -32.50 5.93
C LEU A 5 -29.76 -31.78 5.87
N LEU A 6 -29.45 -31.48 5.81
CA LEU A 6 -28.81 -30.90 5.71
C LEU A 6 -27.92 -30.18 5.63
N LEU A 7 -27.62 -29.77 5.57
CA LEU A 7 -26.99 -29.19 5.45
C LEU A 7 -26.13 -28.49 5.37
N THR A 8 -25.79 -28.07 5.34
CA THR A 8 -25.21 -27.47 5.25
C THR A 8 -24.33 -26.79 5.16
N THR A 9 -23.98 -26.37 5.14
CA THR A 9 -23.34 -25.76 5.04
C THR A 9 -22.45 -25.07 4.93
N ALA A 10 -22.09 -24.63 4.92
CA ALA A 10 -21.43 -23.97 4.83
C ALA A 10 -20.58 -23.26 4.64
N LEU A 11 -20.25 -22.84 4.53
CA LEU A 11 -19.58 -22.16 4.33
C LEU A 11 -18.84 -21.41 4.34
N CYS A 12 -18.46 -20.95 4.41
CA CYS A 12 -17.92 -20.24 4.39
C CYS A 12 -16.96 -19.69 4.33
N MET A 13 -16.55 -19.33 4.22
CA MET A 13 -15.75 -18.74 4.23
C MET A 13 -14.90 -18.20 3.95
N THR A 14 -14.50 -17.83 3.87
CA THR A 14 -13.88 -17.34 3.47
C THR A 14 -13.28 -16.32 3.38
N ALA A 15 -13.20 -15.94 3.11
CA ALA A 15 -12.90 -14.87 2.95
C ALA A 15 -11.89 -14.28 3.44
N LEU A 16 -11.66 -14.07 3.86
CA LEU A 16 -10.82 -13.53 4.50
C LEU A 16 -9.65 -13.30 3.98
N ALA A 17 -9.41 -13.88 3.42
CA ALA A 17 -8.19 -13.83 2.99
C ALA A 17 -7.86 -12.62 2.44
N ALA A 18 -8.64 -12.16 1.88
CA ALA A 18 -8.29 -11.13 1.23
C ALA A 18 -7.47 -10.25 1.89
N HIS A 19 -7.74 -9.93 2.89
CA HIS A 19 -7.07 -8.91 3.37
C HIS A 19 -5.84 -9.14 3.75
N ALA A 20 -5.52 -10.16 3.77
CA ALA A 20 -4.27 -10.35 4.23
C ALA A 20 -3.33 -9.59 3.49
N GLN A 21 -3.43 -9.47 2.29
CA GLN A 21 -2.41 -8.88 1.68
C GLN A 21 -2.38 -7.50 1.78
N GLY A 22 -3.24 -6.86 2.12
CA GLY A 22 -3.11 -5.46 2.21
C GLY A 22 -2.44 -5.00 3.41
N ASP A 23 -1.74 -5.86 4.05
CA ASP A 23 -1.34 -5.51 5.34
C ASP A 23 -0.04 -4.84 5.50
N ALA A 24 0.54 -4.28 4.51
CA ALA A 24 1.73 -3.47 4.72
C ALA A 24 1.39 -2.32 5.65
N PRO A 25 2.23 -2.03 6.61
CA PRO A 25 1.94 -0.94 7.54
C PRO A 25 1.95 0.40 6.85
N LYS A 26 1.10 1.29 7.30
CA LYS A 26 1.10 2.64 6.78
C LYS A 26 2.23 3.42 7.42
N VAL A 27 2.90 4.21 6.61
CA VAL A 27 4.07 4.94 7.02
C VAL A 27 3.84 6.43 6.74
N ASP A 28 4.25 7.27 7.67
CA ASP A 28 4.16 8.71 7.45
C ASP A 28 5.27 9.16 6.55
N GLY A 29 4.99 10.12 5.69
CA GLY A 29 5.99 10.68 4.81
C GLY A 29 5.60 12.04 4.29
N GLU A 30 6.52 12.63 3.58
CA GLU A 30 6.29 13.90 2.92
C GLU A 30 6.80 13.80 1.50
N ILE A 31 6.00 14.19 0.53
CA ILE A 31 6.40 14.11 -0.87
C ILE A 31 7.37 15.23 -1.18
N ARG A 32 8.54 14.88 -1.64
CA ARG A 32 9.57 15.85 -1.98
C ARG A 32 9.62 16.12 -3.48
N LYS A 33 9.23 15.15 -4.29
CA LYS A 33 9.26 15.33 -5.72
C LYS A 33 8.29 14.37 -6.39
N VAL A 34 7.61 14.81 -7.42
CA VAL A 34 6.73 13.97 -8.22
C VAL A 34 7.28 13.96 -9.63
N ASP A 35 7.60 12.79 -10.16
CA ASP A 35 8.14 12.68 -11.51
C ASP A 35 7.21 11.81 -12.32
N THR A 36 6.25 12.43 -13.00
CA THR A 36 5.27 11.68 -13.75
C THR A 36 5.85 11.07 -15.01
N SER A 37 6.92 11.63 -15.54
CA SER A 37 7.48 11.09 -16.77
C SER A 37 8.18 9.76 -16.54
N THR A 38 8.73 9.53 -15.36
CA THR A 38 9.38 8.26 -15.06
C THR A 38 8.58 7.41 -14.11
N GLY A 39 7.42 7.90 -13.64
CA GLY A 39 6.57 7.11 -12.74
C GLY A 39 7.14 6.99 -11.35
N LYS A 40 7.77 8.03 -10.83
CA LYS A 40 8.44 7.94 -9.54
C LYS A 40 8.08 9.06 -8.59
N LEU A 41 8.12 8.72 -7.29
CA LEU A 41 7.91 9.68 -6.23
C LEU A 41 9.13 9.68 -5.34
N THR A 42 9.60 10.85 -4.97
CA THR A 42 10.62 10.98 -3.94
C THR A 42 9.92 11.33 -2.65
N ILE A 43 10.07 10.50 -1.64
CA ILE A 43 9.37 10.65 -0.38
C ILE A 43 10.37 10.62 0.76
N ARG A 44 10.24 11.60 1.68
CA ARG A 44 10.97 11.55 2.92
C ARG A 44 10.07 10.84 3.90
N HIS A 45 10.48 9.69 4.38
CA HIS A 45 9.58 8.81 5.11
C HIS A 45 10.13 8.41 6.47
N ALA A 46 9.22 8.03 7.34
CA ALA A 46 9.57 7.42 8.61
C ALA A 46 9.96 5.96 8.37
N GLU A 47 10.20 5.23 9.41
CA GLU A 47 10.60 3.84 9.29
C GLU A 47 9.58 3.01 8.53
N ILE A 48 10.03 2.16 7.64
CA ILE A 48 9.17 1.25 6.89
C ILE A 48 9.49 -0.17 7.37
N PRO A 49 8.72 -0.69 8.33
CA PRO A 49 9.08 -1.97 8.95
C PRO A 49 9.09 -3.15 8.00
N ASN A 50 8.15 -3.23 7.08
CA ASN A 50 8.09 -4.38 6.17
C ASN A 50 9.23 -4.39 5.16
N LEU A 51 9.94 -3.28 5.00
CA LEU A 51 11.10 -3.23 4.14
C LEU A 51 12.39 -3.13 4.96
N GLN A 52 12.26 -3.10 6.27
CA GLN A 52 13.41 -3.00 7.18
C GLN A 52 14.25 -1.77 6.87
N MET A 53 13.57 -0.66 6.60
CA MET A 53 14.23 0.59 6.30
C MET A 53 13.96 1.62 7.37
N GLY A 54 15.00 2.32 7.78
CA GLY A 54 14.82 3.45 8.69
C GLY A 54 14.29 4.67 7.97
N GLY A 55 14.08 5.75 8.71
CA GLY A 55 13.61 6.99 8.12
C GLY A 55 14.65 7.56 7.18
N MET A 56 14.24 7.96 5.99
CA MET A 56 15.15 8.52 5.00
C MET A 56 14.36 9.08 3.83
N THR A 57 15.05 9.69 2.90
CA THR A 57 14.43 10.17 1.67
C THR A 57 14.81 9.21 0.54
N MET A 58 13.81 8.68 -0.14
CA MET A 58 14.05 7.70 -1.17
C MET A 58 13.11 7.87 -2.34
N VAL A 59 13.47 7.27 -3.46
CA VAL A 59 12.66 7.29 -4.67
C VAL A 59 11.93 5.97 -4.79
N PHE A 60 10.61 6.05 -5.01
CA PHE A 60 9.77 4.87 -5.18
C PHE A 60 9.05 4.93 -6.51
N LYS A 61 8.73 3.78 -7.07
CA LYS A 61 7.83 3.73 -8.21
C LYS A 61 6.41 3.91 -7.73
N ALA A 62 5.55 4.42 -8.57
CA ALA A 62 4.14 4.59 -8.23
C ALA A 62 3.30 4.51 -9.50
N ALA A 63 2.10 3.95 -9.36
CA ALA A 63 1.18 3.85 -10.47
C ALA A 63 0.68 5.24 -10.89
N PRO A 64 0.24 5.40 -12.12
CA PRO A 64 -0.19 6.73 -12.60
C PRO A 64 -1.28 7.36 -11.74
N GLU A 65 -2.22 6.58 -11.25
CA GLU A 65 -3.29 7.16 -10.45
C GLU A 65 -2.77 7.63 -9.10
N ILE A 66 -1.70 7.06 -8.58
CA ILE A 66 -1.10 7.56 -7.37
C ILE A 66 -0.35 8.85 -7.67
N LEU A 67 0.40 8.87 -8.77
CA LEU A 67 1.12 10.06 -9.14
C LEU A 67 0.19 11.24 -9.38
N ALA A 68 -1.00 10.99 -9.92
CA ALA A 68 -1.94 12.05 -10.19
C ALA A 68 -2.44 12.72 -8.93
N ARG A 69 -2.39 12.03 -7.80
CA ARG A 69 -2.85 12.61 -6.54
C ARG A 69 -1.72 13.17 -5.70
N ALA A 70 -0.48 12.91 -6.07
CA ALA A 70 0.65 13.30 -5.26
C ALA A 70 1.04 14.74 -5.54
N ARG A 71 1.42 15.48 -4.49
CA ARG A 71 1.85 16.86 -4.63
C ARG A 71 3.07 17.11 -3.79
N GLU A 72 4.00 17.85 -4.34
CA GLU A 72 5.22 18.16 -3.60
C GLU A 72 4.89 18.94 -2.35
N GLY A 73 5.56 18.61 -1.27
CA GLY A 73 5.34 19.25 0.01
C GLY A 73 4.21 18.69 0.83
N GLU A 74 3.46 17.74 0.25
CA GLU A 74 2.30 17.22 0.95
C GLU A 74 2.67 16.15 1.95
N LYS A 75 2.03 16.16 3.11
CA LYS A 75 2.22 15.10 4.08
C LYS A 75 1.25 13.98 3.80
N ILE A 76 1.74 12.77 3.84
CA ILE A 76 0.97 11.62 3.43
C ILE A 76 1.16 10.46 4.38
N SER A 77 0.25 9.51 4.28
CA SER A 77 0.41 8.18 4.86
C SER A 77 0.39 7.21 3.69
N PHE A 78 1.36 6.35 3.62
CA PHE A 78 1.44 5.49 2.45
C PHE A 78 1.91 4.10 2.83
N THR A 79 1.70 3.14 1.93
CA THR A 79 2.28 1.82 2.07
C THR A 79 3.22 1.60 0.91
N ALA A 80 4.28 0.86 1.14
CA ALA A 80 5.26 0.56 0.13
C ALA A 80 5.70 -0.88 0.27
N ASP A 81 6.08 -1.48 -0.85
CA ASP A 81 6.53 -2.85 -0.84
C ASP A 81 7.42 -3.05 -2.06
N ARG A 82 8.03 -4.22 -2.16
CA ARG A 82 8.77 -4.55 -3.36
C ARG A 82 7.82 -5.20 -4.33
N VAL A 83 7.72 -4.65 -5.51
CA VAL A 83 6.87 -5.19 -6.55
C VAL A 83 7.79 -5.46 -7.73
N ASP A 84 7.93 -6.71 -8.12
CA ASP A 84 8.85 -7.10 -9.18
C ASP A 84 10.26 -6.61 -8.91
N GLY A 85 10.67 -6.67 -7.66
CA GLY A 85 12.01 -6.25 -7.29
C GLY A 85 12.22 -4.77 -7.10
N ALA A 86 11.21 -3.95 -7.33
CA ALA A 86 11.35 -2.50 -7.21
C ALA A 86 10.55 -1.96 -6.05
N LEU A 87 11.10 -0.98 -5.35
CA LEU A 87 10.39 -0.33 -4.27
C LEU A 87 9.26 0.49 -4.86
N THR A 88 8.05 0.21 -4.43
CA THR A 88 6.85 0.76 -5.05
C THR A 88 5.87 1.23 -3.97
N VAL A 89 5.29 2.40 -4.15
CA VAL A 89 4.20 2.87 -3.31
C VAL A 89 2.95 2.13 -3.74
N THR A 90 2.35 1.39 -2.83
CA THR A 90 1.17 0.59 -3.14
C THR A 90 -0.12 1.27 -2.76
N SER A 91 -0.08 2.23 -1.85
CA SER A 91 -1.25 3.06 -1.56
C SER A 91 -0.76 4.40 -1.02
N LEU A 92 -1.59 5.43 -1.13
CA LEU A 92 -1.21 6.76 -0.70
C LEU A 92 -2.45 7.51 -0.27
N GLU A 93 -2.40 8.10 0.92
CA GLU A 93 -3.48 8.90 1.44
C GLU A 93 -2.92 10.22 1.90
N GLU A 94 -3.66 11.29 1.64
CA GLU A 94 -3.26 12.59 2.16
C GLU A 94 -3.47 12.62 3.64
N LYS A 95 -2.54 13.22 4.35
CA LYS A 95 -2.65 13.33 5.78
C LYS A 95 -3.09 14.72 6.12
N ARG A 96 -4.12 14.85 6.94
CA ARG A 96 -4.64 16.17 7.25
C ARG A 96 -4.56 16.52 8.69
#